data_708c45646b3a5f808e4b681a7c7e8710
#
_entry.id   708c45646b3a5f808e4b681a7c7e8710
#
_cell.length_a   1.000
_cell.length_b   1.000
_cell.length_c   1.000
_cell.angle_alpha   90.00
_cell.angle_beta   90.00
_cell.angle_gamma   90.00
#
_symmetry.space_group_name_H-M   'P 1'
#
loop_
_entity.id
_entity.type
_entity.pdbx_description
1 polymer ?
#
loop_
_entity_poly.entity_id
_entity_poly.type
_entity_poly.pdbx_seq_one_letter_code
_entity_poly.pdbx_strand_id
1 'polypeptide(L)'
;SRGLGDVYKRQAQQTDILFWNLDILVHTPHPASTWQPKFIRNLLQISLRKNLALSQRIFCTTPKTIRGRLLVYLSNQAAKAGSNHFKIPFDRQGLADYLNVDRSALSKELGKMRDEGILTTRKNAFTLY
;
A
#
# COMPACT_ATOMS: atom_id res chain seq x y z
N SER A 1 -19.63 13.87 17.96
CA SER A 1 -19.56 12.40 17.95
C SER A 1 -19.78 11.80 16.56
N ARG A 2 -18.85 12.04 15.63
CA ARG A 2 -18.92 11.50 14.26
C ARG A 2 -17.80 10.48 13.93
N GLY A 3 -17.09 9.97 14.91
CA GLY A 3 -15.83 9.24 14.63
C GLY A 3 -15.85 7.73 14.79
N LEU A 4 -16.71 7.17 15.59
CA LEU A 4 -16.62 5.73 15.94
C LEU A 4 -17.55 4.82 15.10
N GLY A 5 -18.64 5.36 14.52
CA GLY A 5 -19.59 4.57 13.74
C GLY A 5 -19.06 4.11 12.38
N ASP A 6 -18.18 4.88 11.75
CA ASP A 6 -17.65 4.56 10.40
C ASP A 6 -16.49 3.55 10.42
N VAL A 7 -15.76 3.46 11.53
CA VAL A 7 -14.68 2.47 11.67
C VAL A 7 -15.25 1.06 11.77
N TYR A 8 -16.39 0.89 12.46
CA TYR A 8 -17.04 -0.42 12.58
C TYR A 8 -17.77 -0.88 11.31
N LYS A 9 -18.26 0.02 10.46
CA LYS A 9 -18.94 -0.34 9.22
C LYS A 9 -18.00 -0.91 8.15
N ARG A 10 -16.71 -0.63 8.20
CA ARG A 10 -15.71 -1.18 7.27
C ARG A 10 -15.27 -2.61 7.61
N GLN A 11 -15.63 -3.15 8.77
CA GLN A 11 -15.22 -4.48 9.24
C GLN A 11 -16.30 -5.56 9.09
N ALA A 12 -17.48 -5.23 8.58
CA ALA A 12 -18.58 -6.18 8.45
C ALA A 12 -18.57 -6.92 7.09
N GLN A 13 -17.42 -7.39 6.65
CA GLN A 13 -17.38 -8.47 5.66
C GLN A 13 -17.31 -9.80 6.39
N GLN A 14 -18.23 -10.73 6.05
CA GLN A 14 -18.15 -12.10 6.50
C GLN A 14 -16.76 -12.63 6.11
N THR A 15 -15.97 -13.01 7.12
CA THR A 15 -14.59 -13.41 6.92
C THR A 15 -14.40 -14.79 7.53
N ASP A 16 -13.99 -15.73 6.71
CA ASP A 16 -13.55 -17.05 7.18
C ASP A 16 -12.09 -16.95 7.63
N ILE A 17 -11.82 -17.35 8.88
CA ILE A 17 -10.47 -17.34 9.46
C ILE A 17 -10.02 -18.78 9.64
N LEU A 18 -8.91 -19.13 8.98
CA LEU A 18 -8.22 -20.39 9.17
C LEU A 18 -7.00 -20.18 10.07
N PHE A 19 -7.00 -20.79 11.24
CA PHE A 19 -5.83 -20.87 12.13
C PHE A 19 -5.03 -22.12 11.80
N TRP A 20 -3.77 -21.95 11.48
CA TRP A 20 -2.87 -23.05 11.16
C TRP A 20 -1.65 -23.04 12.06
N ASN A 21 -1.36 -24.19 12.69
CA ASN A 21 -0.10 -24.38 13.41
C ASN A 21 1.04 -24.65 12.40
N LEU A 22 1.95 -23.69 12.26
CA LEU A 22 3.08 -23.79 11.35
C LEU A 22 4.17 -24.75 11.82
N ASP A 23 4.21 -25.11 13.11
CA ASP A 23 5.19 -26.05 13.65
C ASP A 23 5.10 -27.43 12.99
N ILE A 24 3.89 -27.83 12.58
CA ILE A 24 3.65 -29.08 11.85
C ILE A 24 4.40 -29.10 10.50
N LEU A 25 4.58 -27.94 9.87
CA LEU A 25 5.27 -27.83 8.58
C LEU A 25 6.79 -27.90 8.72
N VAL A 26 7.32 -27.49 9.88
CA VAL A 26 8.77 -27.41 10.14
C VAL A 26 9.30 -28.69 10.78
N HIS A 27 8.48 -29.35 11.63
CA HIS A 27 8.92 -30.45 12.48
C HIS A 27 8.34 -31.80 12.11
N THR A 28 7.76 -31.98 10.91
CA THR A 28 7.23 -33.29 10.49
C THR A 28 8.36 -34.25 10.11
N PRO A 29 8.55 -35.35 10.83
CA PRO A 29 9.67 -36.29 10.61
C PRO A 29 9.50 -37.23 9.40
N HIS A 30 8.46 -37.08 8.60
CA HIS A 30 8.22 -37.92 7.42
C HIS A 30 8.80 -37.30 6.15
N PRO A 31 9.28 -38.16 5.20
CA PRO A 31 9.77 -37.69 3.91
C PRO A 31 8.72 -36.81 3.25
N ALA A 32 9.10 -35.59 2.93
CA ALA A 32 8.27 -34.53 2.46
C ALA A 32 7.32 -35.01 1.34
N SER A 33 6.03 -34.98 1.64
CA SER A 33 5.03 -35.09 0.58
C SER A 33 5.31 -34.00 -0.45
N THR A 34 5.13 -34.29 -1.72
CA THR A 34 5.47 -33.39 -2.85
C THR A 34 4.83 -32.00 -2.77
N TRP A 35 3.80 -31.81 -1.95
CA TRP A 35 3.09 -30.54 -1.76
C TRP A 35 3.77 -29.59 -0.73
N GLN A 36 4.49 -30.12 0.28
CA GLN A 36 5.08 -29.30 1.35
C GLN A 36 6.07 -28.24 0.84
N PRO A 37 7.07 -28.55 0.00
CA PRO A 37 8.00 -27.55 -0.52
C PRO A 37 7.29 -26.47 -1.35
N LYS A 38 6.27 -26.86 -2.11
CA LYS A 38 5.47 -25.91 -2.91
C LYS A 38 4.64 -24.99 -2.01
N PHE A 39 4.05 -25.54 -0.96
CA PHE A 39 3.28 -24.78 0.02
C PHE A 39 4.17 -23.76 0.76
N ILE A 40 5.31 -24.21 1.30
CA ILE A 40 6.27 -23.34 2.01
C ILE A 40 6.77 -22.23 1.09
N ARG A 41 7.10 -22.54 -0.16
CA ARG A 41 7.49 -21.53 -1.15
C ARG A 41 6.40 -20.49 -1.38
N ASN A 42 5.15 -20.92 -1.55
CA ASN A 42 4.02 -20.01 -1.76
C ASN A 42 3.78 -19.13 -0.53
N LEU A 43 3.82 -19.70 0.66
CA LEU A 43 3.66 -18.97 1.91
C LEU A 43 4.78 -17.93 2.10
N LEU A 44 6.03 -18.32 1.83
CA LEU A 44 7.17 -17.41 1.87
C LEU A 44 7.01 -16.26 0.85
N GLN A 45 6.61 -16.57 -0.38
CA GLN A 45 6.37 -15.53 -1.39
C GLN A 45 5.28 -14.54 -0.97
N ILE A 46 4.17 -15.03 -0.41
CA ILE A 46 3.08 -14.16 0.08
C ILE A 46 3.60 -13.29 1.22
N SER A 47 4.32 -13.86 2.18
CA SER A 47 4.88 -13.15 3.33
C SER A 47 5.88 -12.08 2.91
N LEU A 48 6.78 -12.40 1.98
CA LEU A 48 7.74 -11.44 1.43
C LEU A 48 7.05 -10.29 0.70
N ARG A 49 6.06 -10.58 -0.14
CA ARG A 49 5.28 -9.53 -0.85
C ARG A 49 4.55 -8.60 0.12
N LYS A 50 3.92 -9.17 1.16
CA LYS A 50 3.24 -8.37 2.20
C LYS A 50 4.23 -7.53 2.99
N ASN A 51 5.38 -8.08 3.37
CA ASN A 51 6.42 -7.35 4.09
C ASN A 51 6.96 -6.18 3.25
N LEU A 52 7.27 -6.40 1.97
CA LEU A 52 7.70 -5.34 1.05
C LEU A 52 6.64 -4.24 0.91
N ALA A 53 5.36 -4.61 0.77
CA ALA A 53 4.28 -3.64 0.68
C ALA A 53 4.13 -2.78 1.96
N LEU A 54 4.24 -3.42 3.14
CA LEU A 54 4.23 -2.72 4.43
C LEU A 54 5.44 -1.80 4.59
N SER A 55 6.63 -2.27 4.26
CA SER A 55 7.87 -1.48 4.32
C SER A 55 7.79 -0.25 3.40
N GLN A 56 7.27 -0.41 2.18
CA GLN A 56 7.04 0.71 1.27
C GLN A 56 6.04 1.72 1.82
N ARG A 57 4.95 1.25 2.45
CA ARG A 57 3.97 2.15 3.08
C ARG A 57 4.58 2.93 4.23
N ILE A 58 5.33 2.26 5.10
CA ILE A 58 6.05 2.92 6.21
C ILE A 58 6.98 4.00 5.65
N PHE A 59 7.78 3.67 4.64
CA PHE A 59 8.69 4.62 4.02
C PHE A 59 7.97 5.85 3.44
N CYS A 60 6.82 5.65 2.77
CA CYS A 60 6.01 6.75 2.24
C CYS A 60 5.33 7.59 3.34
N THR A 61 5.06 7.03 4.53
CA THR A 61 4.38 7.73 5.63
C THR A 61 5.34 8.32 6.67
N THR A 62 6.62 8.01 6.59
CA THR A 62 7.66 8.55 7.49
C THR A 62 7.84 10.07 7.40
N PRO A 63 7.79 10.73 6.22
CA PRO A 63 7.90 12.16 6.15
C PRO A 63 6.81 12.90 6.95
N LYS A 64 7.19 13.95 7.66
CA LYS A 64 6.26 14.70 8.53
C LYS A 64 5.22 15.50 7.74
N THR A 65 5.54 15.91 6.51
CA THR A 65 4.67 16.75 5.68
C THR A 65 3.92 15.91 4.63
N ILE A 66 2.71 16.36 4.27
CA ILE A 66 1.92 15.75 3.19
C ILE A 66 2.70 15.80 1.87
N ARG A 67 3.37 16.93 1.58
CA ARG A 67 4.23 17.07 0.40
C ARG A 67 5.35 16.04 0.37
N GLY A 68 6.05 15.86 1.48
CA GLY A 68 7.11 14.85 1.58
C GLY A 68 6.59 13.43 1.32
N ARG A 69 5.46 13.06 1.90
CA ARG A 69 4.81 11.76 1.67
C ARG A 69 4.41 11.57 0.20
N LEU A 70 3.83 12.61 -0.41
CA LEU A 70 3.45 12.60 -1.83
C LEU A 70 4.67 12.44 -2.73
N LEU A 71 5.73 13.22 -2.51
CA LEU A 71 6.95 13.15 -3.31
C LEU A 71 7.58 11.76 -3.23
N VAL A 72 7.75 11.20 -2.03
CA VAL A 72 8.30 9.85 -1.86
C VAL A 72 7.45 8.81 -2.59
N TYR A 73 6.12 8.86 -2.42
CA TYR A 73 5.22 7.92 -3.07
C TYR A 73 5.28 8.04 -4.60
N LEU A 74 5.11 9.26 -5.13
CA LEU A 74 5.04 9.50 -6.58
C LEU A 74 6.39 9.21 -7.26
N SER A 75 7.53 9.56 -6.65
CA SER A 75 8.85 9.22 -7.16
C SER A 75 9.06 7.71 -7.25
N ASN A 76 8.60 6.96 -6.23
CA ASN A 76 8.63 5.49 -6.27
C ASN A 76 7.75 4.91 -7.38
N GLN A 77 6.58 5.53 -7.67
CA GLN A 77 5.72 5.07 -8.77
C GLN A 77 6.35 5.40 -10.14
N ALA A 78 6.96 6.58 -10.29
CA ALA A 78 7.69 6.95 -11.49
C ALA A 78 8.86 5.98 -11.77
N ALA A 79 9.66 5.68 -10.74
CA ALA A 79 10.74 4.71 -10.84
C ALA A 79 10.26 3.31 -11.24
N LYS A 80 9.15 2.82 -10.67
CA LYS A 80 8.54 1.53 -11.05
C LYS A 80 8.01 1.53 -12.48
N ALA A 81 7.47 2.66 -12.94
CA ALA A 81 6.96 2.81 -14.28
C ALA A 81 8.07 3.05 -15.33
N GLY A 82 9.29 3.40 -14.90
CA GLY A 82 10.37 3.84 -15.78
C GLY A 82 10.05 5.12 -16.56
N SER A 83 9.13 5.94 -16.05
CA SER A 83 8.61 7.13 -16.72
C SER A 83 8.10 8.15 -15.72
N ASN A 84 8.28 9.43 -16.02
CA ASN A 84 7.69 10.51 -15.26
C ASN A 84 6.16 10.65 -15.48
N HIS A 85 5.62 9.96 -16.48
CA HIS A 85 4.19 9.88 -16.75
C HIS A 85 3.67 8.49 -16.39
N PHE A 86 2.81 8.39 -15.38
CA PHE A 86 2.33 7.11 -14.85
C PHE A 86 0.93 7.21 -14.25
N LYS A 87 0.32 6.03 -14.04
CA LYS A 87 -0.97 5.91 -13.32
C LYS A 87 -0.74 5.21 -11.98
N ILE A 88 -1.49 5.65 -10.98
CA ILE A 88 -1.53 4.99 -9.67
C ILE A 88 -2.84 4.19 -9.52
N PRO A 89 -2.85 3.12 -8.69
CA PRO A 89 -4.03 2.28 -8.49
C PRO A 89 -5.09 2.91 -7.59
N PHE A 90 -4.82 4.09 -7.04
CA PHE A 90 -5.69 4.76 -6.08
C PHE A 90 -6.46 5.92 -6.71
N ASP A 91 -7.70 6.11 -6.25
CA ASP A 91 -8.39 7.38 -6.34
C ASP A 91 -7.90 8.35 -5.25
N ARG A 92 -8.50 9.52 -5.11
CA ARG A 92 -8.08 10.53 -4.12
C ARG A 92 -8.27 10.06 -2.68
N GLN A 93 -9.34 9.32 -2.38
CA GLN A 93 -9.58 8.78 -1.06
C GLN A 93 -8.57 7.68 -0.75
N GLY A 94 -8.41 6.72 -1.65
CA GLY A 94 -7.46 5.63 -1.47
C GLY A 94 -6.01 6.11 -1.31
N LEU A 95 -5.60 7.16 -2.03
CA LEU A 95 -4.28 7.75 -1.86
C LEU A 95 -4.13 8.43 -0.49
N ALA A 96 -5.15 9.14 -0.03
CA ALA A 96 -5.16 9.76 1.30
C ALA A 96 -5.08 8.71 2.42
N ASP A 97 -5.86 7.64 2.31
CA ASP A 97 -5.85 6.51 3.24
C ASP A 97 -4.48 5.78 3.22
N TYR A 98 -3.89 5.60 2.04
CA TYR A 98 -2.57 4.99 1.91
C TYR A 98 -1.47 5.81 2.59
N LEU A 99 -1.48 7.12 2.39
CA LEU A 99 -0.50 8.06 2.95
C LEU A 99 -0.82 8.49 4.40
N ASN A 100 -1.93 8.02 4.95
CA ASN A 100 -2.42 8.38 6.28
C ASN A 100 -2.53 9.90 6.47
N VAL A 101 -3.28 10.54 5.58
CA VAL A 101 -3.56 11.98 5.58
C VAL A 101 -5.03 12.25 5.30
N ASP A 102 -5.51 13.45 5.65
CA ASP A 102 -6.85 13.88 5.28
C ASP A 102 -6.98 14.11 3.77
N ARG A 103 -8.11 13.71 3.17
CA ARG A 103 -8.36 13.82 1.72
C ARG A 103 -8.37 15.27 1.25
N SER A 104 -8.96 16.18 2.04
CA SER A 104 -9.05 17.60 1.68
C SER A 104 -7.68 18.26 1.74
N ALA A 105 -6.88 17.94 2.76
CA ALA A 105 -5.51 18.40 2.90
C ALA A 105 -4.60 17.85 1.78
N LEU A 106 -4.76 16.59 1.41
CA LEU A 106 -4.06 15.99 0.25
C LEU A 106 -4.41 16.73 -1.05
N SER A 107 -5.69 16.99 -1.30
CA SER A 107 -6.15 17.66 -2.53
C SER A 107 -5.62 19.09 -2.61
N LYS A 108 -5.60 19.81 -1.47
CA LYS A 108 -5.03 21.16 -1.38
C LYS A 108 -3.54 21.16 -1.70
N GLU A 109 -2.79 20.19 -1.15
CA GLU A 109 -1.34 20.11 -1.39
C GLU A 109 -1.03 19.73 -2.85
N LEU A 110 -1.78 18.81 -3.44
CA LEU A 110 -1.65 18.49 -4.86
C LEU A 110 -1.95 19.69 -5.77
N GLY A 111 -2.92 20.54 -5.38
CA GLY A 111 -3.18 21.80 -6.06
C GLY A 111 -1.97 22.73 -6.04
N LYS A 112 -1.37 22.94 -4.86
CA LYS A 112 -0.15 23.76 -4.72
C LYS A 112 1.00 23.21 -5.56
N MET A 113 1.28 21.92 -5.49
CA MET A 113 2.37 21.29 -6.24
C MET A 113 2.15 21.41 -7.77
N ARG A 114 0.90 21.37 -8.22
CA ARG A 114 0.56 21.64 -9.63
C ARG A 114 0.83 23.11 -10.00
N ASP A 115 0.38 24.05 -9.17
CA ASP A 115 0.54 25.48 -9.42
C ASP A 115 2.01 25.92 -9.37
N GLU A 116 2.85 25.20 -8.59
CA GLU A 116 4.31 25.32 -8.55
C GLU A 116 5.02 24.63 -9.73
N GLY A 117 4.30 23.93 -10.61
CA GLY A 117 4.89 23.24 -11.76
C GLY A 117 5.64 21.94 -11.43
N ILE A 118 5.52 21.40 -10.20
CA ILE A 118 6.21 20.18 -9.78
C ILE A 118 5.56 18.94 -10.40
N LEU A 119 4.23 18.96 -10.57
CA LEU A 119 3.48 17.87 -11.15
C LEU A 119 2.23 18.34 -11.89
N THR A 120 1.74 17.49 -12.78
CA THR A 120 0.36 17.58 -13.25
C THR A 120 -0.39 16.30 -12.92
N THR A 121 -1.70 16.40 -12.74
CA THR A 121 -2.54 15.27 -12.40
C THR A 121 -3.92 15.35 -13.04
N ARG A 122 -4.37 14.24 -13.61
CA ARG A 122 -5.70 14.04 -14.14
C ARG A 122 -6.26 12.72 -13.62
N LYS A 123 -7.24 12.81 -12.70
CA LYS A 123 -7.74 11.63 -11.96
C LYS A 123 -6.59 10.89 -11.25
N ASN A 124 -6.26 9.67 -11.70
CA ASN A 124 -5.19 8.82 -11.16
C ASN A 124 -3.90 8.81 -12.01
N ALA A 125 -3.85 9.63 -13.07
CA ALA A 125 -2.64 9.83 -13.87
C ALA A 125 -1.85 11.02 -13.35
N PHE A 126 -0.53 10.87 -13.29
CA PHE A 126 0.42 11.88 -12.80
C PHE A 126 1.56 12.05 -13.80
N THR A 127 2.06 13.27 -13.89
CA THR A 127 3.32 13.59 -14.56
C THR A 127 4.17 14.40 -13.58
N LEU A 128 5.42 14.00 -13.37
CA LEU A 128 6.41 14.74 -12.58
C LEU A 128 7.35 15.50 -13.52
N TYR A 129 7.75 16.69 -13.09
CA TYR A 129 8.69 17.56 -13.82
C TYR A 129 9.99 17.75 -13.07
#